data_e5ab8590afadea52958239a6f04ea383
#
_entry.id   e5ab8590afadea52958239a6f04ea383
#
_cell.length_a   1.000
_cell.length_b   1.000
_cell.length_c   1.000
_cell.angle_alpha   90.00
_cell.angle_beta   90.00
_cell.angle_gamma   90.00
#
_symmetry.space_group_name_H-M   'P 1'
#
loop_
_entity.id
_entity.type
_entity.pdbx_description
1 polymer ?
#
loop_
_entity_poly.entity_id
_entity_poly.type
_entity_poly.pdbx_seq_one_letter_code
_entity_poly.pdbx_strand_id
1 'polypeptide(L)'
;MDIEKQIEIAVSDAVTERPIKLQVGSRRFTINPPTIGKMQILSKYYLMLDIDEERLLEEPQLEAMRVCKDKADIVTELMAVATFNKKNDLLDSDKINQRAEYFKWNSKVEEFSTVLLAILTQTQYENFMTSIRLTQILRQNKPK
;
A
#
# COMPACT_ATOMS: atom_id res chain seq x y z
N MET A 1 -12.80 13.09 -3.39
CA MET A 1 -11.98 13.28 -2.19
C MET A 1 -10.53 13.17 -2.59
N ASP A 2 -9.70 14.11 -2.21
CA ASP A 2 -8.29 14.06 -2.56
C ASP A 2 -7.52 13.04 -1.68
N ILE A 3 -6.31 12.72 -2.08
CA ILE A 3 -5.51 11.71 -1.40
C ILE A 3 -5.13 12.13 0.02
N GLU A 4 -4.92 13.43 0.27
CA GLU A 4 -4.60 13.92 1.61
C GLU A 4 -5.72 13.65 2.60
N LYS A 5 -6.98 13.93 2.20
CA LYS A 5 -8.15 13.63 3.03
C LYS A 5 -8.34 12.14 3.23
N GLN A 6 -8.10 11.34 2.20
CA GLN A 6 -8.17 9.88 2.31
C GLN A 6 -7.12 9.37 3.30
N ILE A 7 -5.92 9.91 3.24
CA ILE A 7 -4.84 9.56 4.16
C ILE A 7 -5.17 9.99 5.58
N GLU A 8 -5.69 11.20 5.77
CA GLU A 8 -6.11 11.69 7.11
C GLU A 8 -7.17 10.80 7.73
N ILE A 9 -8.19 10.40 6.96
CA ILE A 9 -9.23 9.49 7.43
C ILE A 9 -8.63 8.14 7.79
N ALA A 10 -7.75 7.61 6.95
CA ALA A 10 -7.14 6.31 7.17
C ALA A 10 -6.15 6.35 8.37
N VAL A 11 -5.42 7.46 8.56
CA VAL A 11 -4.58 7.66 9.76
C VAL A 11 -5.44 7.65 11.02
N SER A 12 -6.58 8.34 10.99
CA SER A 12 -7.53 8.33 12.12
C SER A 12 -8.01 6.92 12.44
N ASP A 13 -8.32 6.13 11.41
CA ASP A 13 -8.73 4.72 11.58
C ASP A 13 -7.58 3.86 12.10
N ALA A 14 -6.35 4.09 11.62
CA ALA A 14 -5.16 3.37 12.09
C ALA A 14 -4.87 3.67 13.56
N VAL A 15 -5.03 4.93 14.00
CA VAL A 15 -4.86 5.30 15.41
C VAL A 15 -5.87 4.58 16.30
N THR A 16 -7.09 4.31 15.78
CA THR A 16 -8.09 3.53 16.50
C THR A 16 -7.91 2.01 16.35
N GLU A 17 -6.85 1.59 15.65
CA GLU A 17 -6.53 0.18 15.37
C GLU A 17 -7.67 -0.57 14.64
N ARG A 18 -8.44 0.14 13.83
CA ARG A 18 -9.54 -0.47 13.09
C ARG A 18 -9.02 -1.21 11.86
N PRO A 19 -9.54 -2.43 11.63
CA PRO A 19 -9.29 -3.10 10.35
C PRO A 19 -9.92 -2.32 9.19
N ILE A 20 -9.25 -2.35 8.05
CA ILE A 20 -9.75 -1.74 6.83
C ILE A 20 -10.40 -2.81 5.98
N LYS A 21 -11.63 -2.56 5.54
CA LYS A 21 -12.39 -3.49 4.71
C LYS A 21 -12.14 -3.21 3.24
N LEU A 22 -11.95 -4.27 2.47
CA LEU A 22 -11.74 -4.19 1.03
C LEU A 22 -12.66 -5.18 0.34
N GLN A 23 -13.43 -4.71 -0.62
CA GLN A 23 -14.23 -5.58 -1.47
C GLN A 23 -13.63 -5.61 -2.87
N VAL A 24 -13.36 -6.81 -3.40
CA VAL A 24 -12.85 -7.01 -4.75
C VAL A 24 -13.71 -8.07 -5.42
N GLY A 25 -14.41 -7.68 -6.47
CA GLY A 25 -15.40 -8.56 -7.09
C GLY A 25 -16.48 -8.91 -6.08
N SER A 26 -16.78 -10.20 -5.95
CA SER A 26 -17.77 -10.70 -4.97
C SER A 26 -17.16 -11.05 -3.62
N ARG A 27 -15.85 -10.91 -3.44
CA ARG A 27 -15.13 -11.32 -2.24
C ARG A 27 -14.78 -10.12 -1.37
N ARG A 28 -14.82 -10.34 -0.05
CA ARG A 28 -14.45 -9.33 0.94
C ARG A 28 -13.18 -9.76 1.66
N PHE A 29 -12.32 -8.77 1.91
CA PHE A 29 -11.04 -8.96 2.58
C PHE A 29 -10.93 -7.96 3.72
N THR A 30 -10.08 -8.27 4.68
CA THR A 30 -9.80 -7.39 5.81
C THR A 30 -8.30 -7.16 5.90
N ILE A 31 -7.90 -5.90 6.02
CA ILE A 31 -6.51 -5.51 6.22
C ILE A 31 -6.39 -5.10 7.70
N ASN A 32 -5.83 -5.97 8.52
CA ASN A 32 -5.61 -5.67 9.93
C ASN A 32 -4.33 -4.85 10.10
N PRO A 33 -4.23 -4.05 11.18
CA PRO A 33 -2.94 -3.42 11.52
C PRO A 33 -1.84 -4.47 11.54
N PRO A 34 -0.69 -4.21 10.89
CA PRO A 34 0.29 -5.25 10.64
C PRO A 34 1.11 -5.58 11.90
N THR A 35 1.45 -6.86 12.05
CA THR A 35 2.54 -7.27 12.93
C THR A 35 3.87 -6.79 12.38
N ILE A 36 4.92 -6.85 13.19
CA ILE A 36 6.28 -6.51 12.76
C ILE A 36 6.68 -7.34 11.52
N GLY A 37 6.38 -8.64 11.53
CA GLY A 37 6.71 -9.52 10.41
C GLY A 37 5.98 -9.16 9.13
N LYS A 38 4.68 -8.89 9.22
CA LYS A 38 3.89 -8.44 8.06
C LYS A 38 4.40 -7.10 7.53
N MET A 39 4.70 -6.16 8.43
CA MET A 39 5.24 -4.86 8.06
C MET A 39 6.54 -4.98 7.29
N GLN A 40 7.41 -5.90 7.69
CA GLN A 40 8.67 -6.17 7.00
C GLN A 40 8.44 -6.67 5.57
N ILE A 41 7.47 -7.57 5.38
CA ILE A 41 7.12 -8.11 4.06
C ILE A 41 6.50 -7.00 3.20
N LEU A 42 5.56 -6.24 3.75
CA LEU A 42 4.91 -5.12 3.03
C LEU A 42 5.93 -4.10 2.56
N SER A 43 6.92 -3.78 3.40
CA SER A 43 7.98 -2.82 3.06
C SER A 43 8.81 -3.27 1.87
N LYS A 44 9.12 -4.57 1.77
CA LYS A 44 9.85 -5.12 0.62
C LYS A 44 9.06 -4.93 -0.67
N TYR A 45 7.78 -5.27 -0.66
CA TYR A 45 6.93 -5.09 -1.84
C TYR A 45 6.77 -3.62 -2.20
N TYR A 46 6.60 -2.76 -1.21
CA TYR A 46 6.48 -1.32 -1.45
C TYR A 46 7.72 -0.78 -2.17
N LEU A 47 8.91 -1.17 -1.73
CA LEU A 47 10.16 -0.75 -2.37
C LEU A 47 10.26 -1.27 -3.81
N MET A 48 9.80 -2.50 -4.06
CA MET A 48 9.82 -3.10 -5.40
C MET A 48 8.88 -2.39 -6.38
N LEU A 49 7.84 -1.71 -5.89
CA LEU A 49 6.93 -0.92 -6.72
C LEU A 49 7.61 0.30 -7.32
N ASP A 50 8.66 0.79 -6.71
CA ASP A 50 9.40 1.98 -7.16
C ASP A 50 8.47 3.17 -7.42
N ILE A 51 7.63 3.46 -6.43
CA ILE A 51 6.66 4.54 -6.51
C ILE A 51 7.39 5.88 -6.49
N ASP A 52 7.02 6.76 -7.42
CA ASP A 52 7.43 8.16 -7.38
C ASP A 52 6.54 8.88 -6.36
N GLU A 53 7.09 9.11 -5.17
CA GLU A 53 6.34 9.66 -4.04
C GLU A 53 5.87 11.09 -4.30
N GLU A 54 6.65 11.87 -5.02
CA GLU A 54 6.25 13.23 -5.40
C GLU A 54 5.05 13.19 -6.34
N ARG A 55 5.07 12.31 -7.36
CA ARG A 55 3.93 12.13 -8.25
C ARG A 55 2.72 11.55 -7.55
N LEU A 56 2.93 10.68 -6.58
CA LEU A 56 1.84 10.12 -5.77
C LEU A 56 1.10 11.23 -5.02
N LEU A 57 1.80 12.26 -4.56
CA LEU A 57 1.18 13.40 -3.87
C LEU A 57 0.52 14.36 -4.85
N GLU A 58 1.12 14.62 -6.01
CA GLU A 58 0.62 15.60 -6.97
C GLU A 58 -0.46 15.02 -7.90
N GLU A 59 -0.24 13.81 -8.40
CA GLU A 59 -1.11 13.16 -9.36
C GLU A 59 -1.32 11.68 -8.97
N PRO A 60 -2.03 11.43 -7.84
CA PRO A 60 -2.11 10.09 -7.26
C PRO A 60 -2.70 9.04 -8.19
N GLN A 61 -3.71 9.40 -8.98
CA GLN A 61 -4.33 8.44 -9.88
C GLN A 61 -3.41 8.04 -11.03
N LEU A 62 -2.67 9.00 -11.58
CA LEU A 62 -1.73 8.73 -12.66
C LEU A 62 -0.58 7.85 -12.17
N GLU A 63 -0.05 8.11 -10.99
CA GLU A 63 1.01 7.28 -10.43
C GLU A 63 0.52 5.88 -10.11
N ALA A 64 -0.67 5.73 -9.53
CA ALA A 64 -1.27 4.43 -9.26
C ALA A 64 -1.48 3.64 -10.55
N MET A 65 -1.96 4.29 -11.61
CA MET A 65 -2.15 3.66 -12.91
C MET A 65 -0.81 3.21 -13.52
N ARG A 66 0.22 4.07 -13.44
CA ARG A 66 1.55 3.73 -13.94
C ARG A 66 2.10 2.49 -13.24
N VAL A 67 2.03 2.46 -11.91
CA VAL A 67 2.53 1.35 -11.12
C VAL A 67 1.76 0.06 -11.43
N CYS A 68 0.43 0.14 -11.53
CA CYS A 68 -0.39 -1.03 -11.88
C CYS A 68 -0.06 -1.56 -13.27
N LYS A 69 0.23 -0.68 -14.22
CA LYS A 69 0.59 -1.07 -15.58
C LYS A 69 1.99 -1.69 -15.64
N ASP A 70 2.98 -1.04 -15.01
CA ASP A 70 4.38 -1.41 -15.14
C ASP A 70 4.78 -2.55 -14.20
N LYS A 71 4.10 -2.67 -13.07
CA LYS A 71 4.45 -3.59 -11.97
C LYS A 71 3.25 -4.44 -11.53
N ALA A 72 2.41 -4.88 -12.48
CA ALA A 72 1.15 -5.57 -12.19
C ALA A 72 1.32 -6.77 -11.25
N ASP A 73 2.34 -7.59 -11.46
CA ASP A 73 2.56 -8.77 -10.63
C ASP A 73 2.95 -8.40 -9.19
N ILE A 74 3.78 -7.38 -9.03
CA ILE A 74 4.19 -6.91 -7.70
C ILE A 74 3.00 -6.26 -7.00
N VAL A 75 2.20 -5.47 -7.72
CA VAL A 75 0.98 -4.83 -7.20
C VAL A 75 0.03 -5.88 -6.62
N THR A 76 -0.26 -6.91 -7.39
CA THR A 76 -1.23 -7.93 -6.96
C THR A 76 -0.70 -8.81 -5.83
N GLU A 77 0.60 -9.09 -5.82
CA GLU A 77 1.23 -9.78 -4.70
C GLU A 77 1.20 -8.93 -3.41
N LEU A 78 1.46 -7.63 -3.52
CA LEU A 78 1.35 -6.71 -2.39
C LEU A 78 -0.07 -6.69 -1.84
N MET A 79 -1.08 -6.63 -2.71
CA MET A 79 -2.48 -6.67 -2.31
C MET A 79 -2.79 -7.99 -1.58
N ALA A 80 -2.27 -9.11 -2.07
CA ALA A 80 -2.45 -10.40 -1.43
C ALA A 80 -1.83 -10.42 -0.03
N VAL A 81 -0.61 -9.97 0.11
CA VAL A 81 0.08 -9.89 1.41
C VAL A 81 -0.70 -8.99 2.37
N ALA A 82 -1.19 -7.84 1.89
CA ALA A 82 -1.93 -6.89 2.72
C ALA A 82 -3.21 -7.49 3.30
N THR A 83 -3.85 -8.40 2.57
CA THR A 83 -5.13 -9.00 2.96
C THR A 83 -4.99 -10.32 3.69
N PHE A 84 -3.79 -10.87 3.83
CA PHE A 84 -3.50 -11.98 4.72
C PHE A 84 -3.04 -11.45 6.08
N ASN A 85 -3.55 -12.02 7.17
CA ASN A 85 -3.32 -11.48 8.50
C ASN A 85 -2.68 -12.50 9.47
N LYS A 86 -2.44 -13.73 8.99
CA LYS A 86 -1.84 -14.80 9.79
C LYS A 86 -0.47 -15.16 9.25
N LYS A 87 0.47 -15.43 10.15
CA LYS A 87 1.84 -15.79 9.81
C LYS A 87 1.89 -16.94 8.78
N ASN A 88 1.13 -18.01 9.02
CA ASN A 88 1.18 -19.18 8.15
C ASN A 88 0.74 -18.87 6.72
N ASP A 89 -0.24 -17.97 6.55
CA ASP A 89 -0.69 -17.54 5.24
C ASP A 89 0.34 -16.64 4.57
N LEU A 90 0.93 -15.73 5.34
CA LEU A 90 1.94 -14.78 4.83
C LEU A 90 3.22 -15.49 4.36
N LEU A 91 3.53 -16.65 4.90
CA LEU A 91 4.70 -17.44 4.52
C LEU A 91 4.38 -18.53 3.49
N ASP A 92 3.13 -18.62 3.05
CA ASP A 92 2.68 -19.61 2.07
C ASP A 92 2.63 -18.96 0.68
N SER A 93 3.66 -19.19 -0.13
CA SER A 93 3.77 -18.60 -1.45
C SER A 93 2.63 -19.02 -2.38
N ASP A 94 2.12 -20.24 -2.24
CA ASP A 94 1.01 -20.73 -3.09
C ASP A 94 -0.27 -19.96 -2.80
N LYS A 95 -0.58 -19.72 -1.52
CA LYS A 95 -1.74 -18.92 -1.14
C LYS A 95 -1.63 -17.48 -1.61
N ILE A 96 -0.45 -16.89 -1.49
CA ILE A 96 -0.20 -15.53 -1.96
C ILE A 96 -0.39 -15.47 -3.48
N ASN A 97 0.18 -16.41 -4.22
CA ASN A 97 0.06 -16.44 -5.68
C ASN A 97 -1.39 -16.62 -6.14
N GLN A 98 -2.15 -17.49 -5.48
CA GLN A 98 -3.57 -17.70 -5.80
C GLN A 98 -4.39 -16.45 -5.58
N ARG A 99 -4.17 -15.76 -4.45
CA ARG A 99 -4.89 -14.51 -4.15
C ARG A 99 -4.45 -13.39 -5.07
N ALA A 100 -3.16 -13.29 -5.38
CA ALA A 100 -2.63 -12.32 -6.32
C ALA A 100 -3.27 -12.49 -7.71
N GLU A 101 -3.41 -13.74 -8.16
CA GLU A 101 -4.08 -14.03 -9.44
C GLU A 101 -5.55 -13.59 -9.42
N TYR A 102 -6.25 -13.82 -8.31
CA TYR A 102 -7.61 -13.32 -8.15
C TYR A 102 -7.67 -11.80 -8.25
N PHE A 103 -6.78 -11.10 -7.56
CA PHE A 103 -6.73 -9.64 -7.60
C PHE A 103 -6.38 -9.12 -8.99
N LYS A 104 -5.50 -9.79 -9.69
CA LYS A 104 -5.09 -9.38 -11.04
C LYS A 104 -6.27 -9.24 -11.99
N TRP A 105 -7.23 -10.14 -11.90
CA TRP A 105 -8.34 -10.19 -12.83
C TRP A 105 -9.64 -9.59 -12.30
N ASN A 106 -9.70 -9.25 -11.03
CA ASN A 106 -10.92 -8.74 -10.39
C ASN A 106 -10.77 -7.36 -9.76
N SER A 107 -9.54 -6.88 -9.55
CA SER A 107 -9.28 -5.56 -8.96
C SER A 107 -9.14 -4.51 -10.05
N LYS A 108 -9.52 -3.28 -9.68
CA LYS A 108 -9.24 -2.07 -10.43
C LYS A 108 -8.17 -1.26 -9.71
N VAL A 109 -7.68 -0.20 -10.36
CA VAL A 109 -6.68 0.69 -9.76
C VAL A 109 -7.18 1.27 -8.43
N GLU A 110 -8.49 1.49 -8.29
CA GLU A 110 -9.09 2.01 -7.06
C GLU A 110 -8.82 1.11 -5.85
N GLU A 111 -8.96 -0.21 -6.02
CA GLU A 111 -8.71 -1.16 -4.93
C GLU A 111 -7.23 -1.20 -4.56
N PHE A 112 -6.35 -1.11 -5.54
CA PHE A 112 -4.92 -0.96 -5.25
C PHE A 112 -4.64 0.32 -4.46
N SER A 113 -5.26 1.44 -4.85
CA SER A 113 -5.11 2.71 -4.13
C SER A 113 -5.57 2.60 -2.68
N THR A 114 -6.68 1.91 -2.44
CA THR A 114 -7.19 1.66 -1.08
C THR A 114 -6.19 0.85 -0.26
N VAL A 115 -5.64 -0.21 -0.84
CA VAL A 115 -4.63 -1.04 -0.16
C VAL A 115 -3.38 -0.23 0.14
N LEU A 116 -2.90 0.56 -0.82
CA LEU A 116 -1.72 1.40 -0.66
C LEU A 116 -1.90 2.40 0.49
N LEU A 117 -3.06 3.07 0.53
CA LEU A 117 -3.39 3.98 1.63
C LEU A 117 -3.41 3.26 2.98
N ALA A 118 -4.01 2.07 3.02
CA ALA A 118 -4.05 1.27 4.24
C ALA A 118 -2.65 0.95 4.75
N ILE A 119 -1.76 0.53 3.84
CA ILE A 119 -0.37 0.22 4.20
C ILE A 119 0.33 1.45 4.74
N LEU A 120 0.26 2.56 4.02
CA LEU A 120 0.94 3.80 4.43
C LEU A 120 0.47 4.29 5.80
N THR A 121 -0.82 4.18 6.07
CA THR A 121 -1.39 4.63 7.35
C THR A 121 -1.08 3.67 8.49
N GLN A 122 -1.20 2.37 8.26
CA GLN A 122 -0.93 1.35 9.28
C GLN A 122 0.56 1.21 9.60
N THR A 123 1.45 1.66 8.69
CA THR A 123 2.90 1.66 8.91
C THR A 123 3.45 3.03 9.32
N GLN A 124 2.65 3.82 10.06
CA GLN A 124 3.04 5.13 10.59
C GLN A 124 3.25 6.17 9.49
N TYR A 125 2.17 6.48 8.81
CA TYR A 125 2.15 7.45 7.72
C TYR A 125 2.88 8.76 8.05
N GLU A 126 2.69 9.33 9.24
CA GLU A 126 3.33 10.60 9.62
C GLU A 126 4.85 10.50 9.57
N ASN A 127 5.42 9.42 10.06
CA ASN A 127 6.86 9.20 9.99
C ASN A 127 7.33 9.00 8.56
N PHE A 128 6.54 8.30 7.75
CA PHE A 128 6.82 8.11 6.33
C PHE A 128 6.84 9.45 5.59
N MET A 129 5.82 10.28 5.80
CA MET A 129 5.75 11.61 5.17
C MET A 129 6.83 12.55 5.66
N THR A 130 7.19 12.47 6.94
CA THR A 130 8.30 13.24 7.49
C THR A 130 9.61 12.84 6.81
N SER A 131 9.83 11.56 6.61
CA SER A 131 11.01 11.06 5.91
C SER A 131 11.08 11.55 4.48
N ILE A 132 9.95 11.57 3.76
CA ILE A 132 9.88 12.12 2.40
C ILE A 132 10.24 13.61 2.42
N ARG A 133 9.66 14.39 3.32
CA ARG A 133 9.92 15.83 3.42
C ARG A 133 11.38 16.11 3.74
N LEU A 134 11.97 15.36 4.67
CA LEU A 134 13.38 15.49 5.00
C LEU A 134 14.26 15.17 3.79
N THR A 135 13.93 14.13 3.06
CA THR A 135 14.66 13.74 1.84
C THR A 135 14.59 14.87 0.81
N GLN A 136 13.42 15.45 0.60
CA GLN A 136 13.24 16.57 -0.33
C GLN A 136 14.08 17.78 0.10
N ILE A 137 14.07 18.14 1.39
CA ILE A 137 14.85 19.25 1.93
C ILE A 137 16.34 19.00 1.71
N LEU A 138 16.82 17.79 2.00
CA LEU A 138 18.22 17.42 1.82
C LEU A 138 18.65 17.51 0.35
N ARG A 139 17.77 17.09 -0.56
CA ARG A 139 18.04 17.23 -2.01
C ARG A 139 18.13 18.68 -2.43
N GLN A 140 17.26 19.57 -1.92
CA GLN A 140 17.28 20.98 -2.24
C GLN A 140 18.53 21.69 -1.70
N ASN A 141 19.03 21.28 -0.56
CA ASN A 141 20.17 21.90 0.12
C ASN A 141 21.51 21.23 -0.22
N LYS A 142 21.49 20.22 -1.08
CA LYS A 142 22.70 19.50 -1.46
C LYS A 142 23.63 20.41 -2.27
N PRO A 143 24.91 20.52 -1.92
CA PRO A 143 25.86 21.30 -2.72
C PRO A 143 25.94 20.74 -4.15
N LYS A 144 25.95 21.65 -5.07
CA LYS A 144 26.10 21.29 -6.49
C LYS A 144 27.53 20.93 -6.80
#